data_a04590797d0630528d55b067f86c533a
#
_entry.id   a04590797d0630528d55b067f86c533a
#
_cell.length_a   1.000
_cell.length_b   1.000
_cell.length_c   1.000
_cell.angle_alpha   90.00
_cell.angle_beta   90.00
_cell.angle_gamma   90.00
#
_symmetry.space_group_name_H-M   'P 1'
#
loop_
_entity.id
_entity.type
_entity.pdbx_description
1 polymer ?
#
loop_
_entity_poly.entity_id
_entity_poly.type
_entity_poly.pdbx_seq_one_letter_code
_entity_poly.pdbx_strand_id
1 'polypeptide(L)'
;MSAEALNAAMKGTPEPNSTVPDPTVLFKNIDDVEEGEGLKVLLYGKPESGKTYTALSFPEPIHVLSTEFGVKKLRHHFPDKDIKLLECNVPFAAKPTDRKGNVIDTPFNTDPETSLKRIEAASFALEKIKGGTVIIDSASDIWSWLSLYLGNVGERSVSKKTGEEYIKGTEWAKINEAFRILVNRFNSLPCHLVITAREKEDLEGNKMPKASKDVEYFVDISIHMEKMPRPIPGQEGKFTHIRRATIKKCRYQSMNNLELTDLTFDKLKDKITELDPTLASIFKVKISTEPSVLT
;
A
#
# COMPACT_ATOMS: atom_id res chain seq x y z
N MET A 1 -9.84 -7.49 17.61
CA MET A 1 -11.22 -7.49 18.20
C MET A 1 -11.98 -8.66 17.61
N SER A 2 -12.61 -9.49 18.45
CA SER A 2 -13.46 -10.58 17.94
C SER A 2 -14.74 -10.01 17.33
N ALA A 3 -15.33 -10.73 16.37
CA ALA A 3 -16.63 -10.35 15.76
C ALA A 3 -17.74 -10.18 16.82
N GLU A 4 -17.61 -10.84 17.96
CA GLU A 4 -18.52 -10.70 19.10
C GLU A 4 -18.40 -9.35 19.82
N ALA A 5 -17.18 -8.81 19.94
CA ALA A 5 -16.96 -7.49 20.52
C ALA A 5 -17.51 -6.37 19.64
N LEU A 6 -17.45 -6.53 18.32
CA LEU A 6 -18.04 -5.59 17.36
C LEU A 6 -19.56 -5.65 17.38
N ASN A 7 -20.17 -6.85 17.46
CA ASN A 7 -21.62 -7.04 17.58
C ASN A 7 -22.18 -6.57 18.95
N ALA A 8 -21.40 -6.64 20.02
CA ALA A 8 -21.79 -6.09 21.31
C ALA A 8 -21.81 -4.55 21.29
N ALA A 9 -20.84 -3.93 20.61
CA ALA A 9 -20.81 -2.47 20.43
C ALA A 9 -21.95 -1.93 19.55
N MET A 10 -22.46 -2.74 18.60
CA MET A 10 -23.57 -2.34 17.72
C MET A 10 -24.96 -2.62 18.31
N LYS A 11 -25.07 -3.42 19.38
CA LYS A 11 -26.35 -3.75 20.02
C LYS A 11 -26.66 -2.93 21.28
N GLY A 12 -25.79 -2.02 21.68
CA GLY A 12 -26.05 -1.08 22.75
C GLY A 12 -27.20 -0.15 22.36
N THR A 13 -28.42 -0.44 22.83
CA THR A 13 -29.46 0.61 22.94
C THR A 13 -28.83 1.75 23.73
N PRO A 14 -28.85 2.99 23.23
CA PRO A 14 -28.32 4.12 23.98
C PRO A 14 -29.02 4.18 25.34
N GLU A 15 -28.25 4.16 26.43
CA GLU A 15 -28.80 4.41 27.74
C GLU A 15 -29.54 5.76 27.71
N PRO A 16 -30.72 5.89 28.33
CA PRO A 16 -31.55 7.08 28.24
C PRO A 16 -30.90 8.36 28.83
N ASN A 17 -29.62 8.29 29.28
CA ASN A 17 -28.85 9.40 29.83
C ASN A 17 -27.54 9.70 29.05
N SER A 18 -27.35 9.16 27.84
CA SER A 18 -26.26 9.63 27.00
C SER A 18 -26.64 11.01 26.47
N THR A 19 -26.13 12.06 27.07
CA THR A 19 -26.15 13.41 26.48
C THR A 19 -25.50 13.31 25.12
N VAL A 20 -26.30 13.46 24.05
CA VAL A 20 -25.75 13.56 22.68
C VAL A 20 -24.77 14.72 22.70
N PRO A 21 -23.48 14.51 22.38
CA PRO A 21 -22.51 15.58 22.41
C PRO A 21 -22.97 16.72 21.50
N ASP A 22 -22.73 17.95 21.95
CA ASP A 22 -23.03 19.14 21.14
C ASP A 22 -22.32 19.00 19.78
N PRO A 23 -23.02 19.09 18.64
CA PRO A 23 -22.40 19.02 17.33
C PRO A 23 -21.22 19.97 17.15
N THR A 24 -21.22 21.14 17.78
CA THR A 24 -20.12 22.13 17.72
C THR A 24 -18.83 21.63 18.39
N VAL A 25 -18.92 20.64 19.29
CA VAL A 25 -17.76 19.99 19.93
C VAL A 25 -17.25 18.83 19.07
N LEU A 26 -18.14 18.20 18.28
CA LEU A 26 -17.78 17.06 17.44
C LEU A 26 -17.24 17.47 16.08
N PHE A 27 -17.73 18.57 15.51
CA PHE A 27 -17.34 19.03 14.18
C PHE A 27 -16.34 20.20 14.31
N LYS A 28 -15.18 20.03 13.69
CA LYS A 28 -14.20 21.11 13.52
C LYS A 28 -14.46 21.83 12.20
N ASN A 29 -14.18 23.13 12.15
CA ASN A 29 -14.12 23.81 10.87
C ASN A 29 -13.03 23.15 10.01
N ILE A 30 -13.29 22.95 8.72
CA ILE A 30 -12.33 22.33 7.82
C ILE A 30 -11.01 23.10 7.75
N ASP A 31 -11.08 24.43 7.90
CA ASP A 31 -9.91 25.32 7.92
C ASP A 31 -9.06 25.15 9.20
N ASP A 32 -9.65 24.61 10.28
CA ASP A 32 -8.97 24.31 11.55
C ASP A 32 -8.37 22.89 11.56
N VAL A 33 -8.67 22.07 10.53
CA VAL A 33 -8.04 20.76 10.37
C VAL A 33 -6.64 20.97 9.82
N GLU A 34 -5.62 20.59 10.60
CA GLU A 34 -4.23 20.74 10.17
C GLU A 34 -4.01 20.02 8.84
N GLU A 35 -3.66 20.80 7.81
CA GLU A 35 -3.14 20.25 6.56
C GLU A 35 -1.77 19.60 6.83
N GLY A 36 -1.49 18.47 6.21
CA GLY A 36 -0.16 17.86 6.29
C GLY A 36 -0.15 16.36 6.52
N GLU A 37 -1.21 15.67 6.09
CA GLU A 37 -1.25 14.20 6.15
C GLU A 37 -0.27 13.53 5.19
N GLY A 38 0.41 14.28 4.32
CA GLY A 38 1.29 13.77 3.27
C GLY A 38 0.54 13.11 2.13
N LEU A 39 1.20 12.96 0.99
CA LEU A 39 0.63 12.39 -0.22
C LEU A 39 0.55 10.86 -0.13
N LYS A 40 -0.60 10.27 -0.49
CA LYS A 40 -0.83 8.81 -0.53
C LYS A 40 -0.82 8.34 -2.00
N VAL A 41 0.17 7.52 -2.35
CA VAL A 41 0.43 7.12 -3.75
C VAL A 41 0.44 5.61 -3.89
N LEU A 42 -0.23 5.11 -4.92
CA LEU A 42 -0.13 3.72 -5.39
C LEU A 42 0.67 3.68 -6.70
N LEU A 43 1.74 2.89 -6.72
CA LEU A 43 2.55 2.61 -7.90
C LEU A 43 2.35 1.15 -8.30
N TYR A 44 1.83 0.88 -9.49
CA TYR A 44 1.67 -0.50 -9.94
C TYR A 44 2.20 -0.72 -11.35
N GLY A 45 2.54 -1.96 -11.67
CA GLY A 45 3.12 -2.33 -12.96
C GLY A 45 3.93 -3.62 -12.88
N LYS A 46 4.49 -4.03 -14.03
CA LYS A 46 5.36 -5.21 -14.15
C LYS A 46 6.65 -5.10 -13.32
N PRO A 47 7.35 -6.21 -13.06
CA PRO A 47 8.71 -6.15 -12.55
C PRO A 47 9.59 -5.19 -13.38
N GLU A 48 10.57 -4.56 -12.74
CA GLU A 48 11.51 -3.60 -13.36
C GLU A 48 10.90 -2.31 -13.93
N SER A 49 9.61 -2.05 -13.74
CA SER A 49 8.98 -0.79 -14.19
C SER A 49 9.41 0.45 -13.40
N GLY A 50 10.19 0.29 -12.31
CA GLY A 50 10.77 1.39 -11.53
C GLY A 50 9.99 1.76 -10.27
N LYS A 51 8.96 1.02 -9.87
CA LYS A 51 8.12 1.31 -8.68
C LYS A 51 8.93 1.59 -7.41
N THR A 52 9.77 0.64 -7.02
CA THR A 52 10.60 0.75 -5.81
C THR A 52 11.59 1.92 -5.91
N TYR A 53 12.18 2.16 -7.09
CA TYR A 53 13.05 3.31 -7.31
C TYR A 53 12.30 4.63 -7.11
N THR A 54 11.13 4.77 -7.71
CA THR A 54 10.27 5.95 -7.53
C THR A 54 9.85 6.11 -6.07
N ALA A 55 9.46 5.03 -5.39
CA ALA A 55 9.10 5.07 -3.98
C ALA A 55 10.26 5.58 -3.09
N LEU A 56 11.50 5.10 -3.33
CA LEU A 56 12.68 5.53 -2.59
C LEU A 56 13.11 6.98 -2.91
N SER A 57 12.57 7.62 -3.95
CA SER A 57 12.83 9.03 -4.23
C SER A 57 12.07 9.99 -3.31
N PHE A 58 11.07 9.50 -2.58
CA PHE A 58 10.23 10.31 -1.67
C PHE A 58 11.04 10.88 -0.49
N PRO A 59 10.49 11.90 0.22
CA PRO A 59 11.17 12.54 1.34
C PRO A 59 11.54 11.58 2.47
N GLU A 60 12.67 11.82 3.10
CA GLU A 60 13.14 11.09 4.27
C GLU A 60 12.62 11.69 5.61
N PRO A 61 12.66 10.95 6.72
CA PRO A 61 13.13 9.57 6.83
C PRO A 61 12.19 8.58 6.13
N ILE A 62 12.77 7.55 5.49
CA ILE A 62 12.00 6.55 4.74
C ILE A 62 11.93 5.25 5.55
N HIS A 63 10.71 4.77 5.82
CA HIS A 63 10.47 3.50 6.48
C HIS A 63 9.86 2.52 5.47
N VAL A 64 10.60 1.47 5.13
CA VAL A 64 10.20 0.49 4.13
C VAL A 64 9.76 -0.81 4.79
N LEU A 65 8.51 -1.20 4.58
CA LEU A 65 8.01 -2.55 4.84
C LEU A 65 8.19 -3.35 3.56
N SER A 66 9.23 -4.17 3.49
CA SER A 66 9.58 -4.91 2.28
C SER A 66 9.12 -6.36 2.36
N THR A 67 8.33 -6.75 1.37
CA THR A 67 7.95 -8.14 1.12
C THR A 67 8.74 -8.74 -0.05
N GLU A 68 9.51 -7.90 -0.74
CA GLU A 68 10.36 -8.28 -1.87
C GLU A 68 11.84 -7.96 -1.54
N PHE A 69 12.78 -8.68 -2.16
CA PHE A 69 14.23 -8.50 -1.87
C PHE A 69 14.90 -7.37 -2.69
N GLY A 70 14.08 -6.49 -3.32
CA GLY A 70 14.56 -5.47 -4.27
C GLY A 70 15.20 -4.24 -3.64
N VAL A 71 14.72 -3.82 -2.47
CA VAL A 71 15.06 -2.53 -1.84
C VAL A 71 16.57 -2.39 -1.57
N LYS A 72 17.19 -3.41 -0.98
CA LYS A 72 18.65 -3.40 -0.68
C LYS A 72 19.50 -3.19 -1.92
N LYS A 73 19.06 -3.72 -3.08
CA LYS A 73 19.79 -3.59 -4.35
C LYS A 73 19.78 -2.16 -4.90
N LEU A 74 18.79 -1.35 -4.50
CA LEU A 74 18.66 0.03 -4.95
C LEU A 74 19.32 1.05 -4.01
N ARG A 75 19.84 0.61 -2.84
CA ARG A 75 20.45 1.50 -1.84
C ARG A 75 21.55 2.39 -2.41
N HIS A 76 22.34 1.88 -3.36
CA HIS A 76 23.45 2.62 -3.98
C HIS A 76 23.01 3.82 -4.83
N HIS A 77 21.74 3.88 -5.25
CA HIS A 77 21.18 5.05 -5.94
C HIS A 77 20.77 6.17 -4.97
N PHE A 78 20.71 5.89 -3.66
CA PHE A 78 20.26 6.82 -2.63
C PHE A 78 21.23 6.82 -1.43
N PRO A 79 22.56 7.09 -1.64
CA PRO A 79 23.59 6.90 -0.62
C PRO A 79 23.37 7.77 0.62
N ASP A 80 22.80 8.96 0.44
CA ASP A 80 22.68 9.97 1.51
C ASP A 80 21.31 9.92 2.22
N LYS A 81 20.35 9.12 1.74
CA LYS A 81 19.03 9.05 2.36
C LYS A 81 18.97 8.21 3.63
N ASP A 82 18.23 8.67 4.64
CA ASP A 82 17.88 7.88 5.83
C ASP A 82 16.76 6.87 5.46
N ILE A 83 17.16 5.64 5.15
CA ILE A 83 16.26 4.53 4.79
C ILE A 83 16.34 3.45 5.84
N LYS A 84 15.22 3.21 6.52
CA LYS A 84 15.02 2.13 7.49
C LYS A 84 14.21 1.02 6.85
N LEU A 85 14.70 -0.21 6.93
CA LEU A 85 14.12 -1.37 6.26
C LEU A 85 13.63 -2.41 7.27
N LEU A 86 12.36 -2.79 7.16
CA LEU A 86 11.80 -3.99 7.79
C LEU A 86 11.56 -5.04 6.71
N GLU A 87 12.28 -6.15 6.78
CA GLU A 87 11.97 -7.33 5.97
C GLU A 87 10.77 -8.06 6.57
N CYS A 88 9.65 -8.04 5.87
CA CYS A 88 8.39 -8.59 6.36
C CYS A 88 8.27 -10.10 6.15
N ASN A 89 9.01 -10.66 5.21
CA ASN A 89 9.01 -12.09 4.93
C ASN A 89 9.59 -12.88 6.10
N VAL A 90 8.78 -13.71 6.70
CA VAL A 90 9.21 -14.67 7.72
C VAL A 90 9.17 -16.06 7.10
N PRO A 91 10.30 -16.76 6.99
CA PRO A 91 10.28 -18.10 6.45
C PRO A 91 9.53 -19.06 7.39
N PHE A 92 8.92 -20.09 6.84
CA PHE A 92 8.34 -21.16 7.65
C PHE A 92 9.42 -21.86 8.49
N ALA A 93 9.09 -22.09 9.74
CA ALA A 93 9.91 -22.97 10.62
C ALA A 93 9.88 -24.42 10.15
N ALA A 94 8.73 -24.87 9.60
CA ALA A 94 8.53 -26.17 8.96
C ALA A 94 7.62 -25.96 7.74
N LYS A 95 7.78 -26.80 6.71
CA LYS A 95 6.90 -26.71 5.53
C LYS A 95 5.43 -26.86 5.93
N PRO A 96 4.57 -25.88 5.63
CA PRO A 96 3.18 -25.94 5.98
C PRO A 96 2.48 -27.02 5.16
N THR A 97 1.47 -27.63 5.75
CA THR A 97 0.60 -28.57 5.05
C THR A 97 -0.84 -28.06 5.05
N ASP A 98 -1.57 -28.36 3.98
CA ASP A 98 -2.99 -28.13 3.93
C ASP A 98 -3.76 -29.12 4.85
N ARG A 99 -5.09 -28.96 4.92
CA ARG A 99 -5.95 -29.86 5.72
C ARG A 99 -5.89 -31.34 5.27
N LYS A 100 -5.35 -31.62 4.07
CA LYS A 100 -5.18 -32.95 3.49
C LYS A 100 -3.76 -33.49 3.69
N GLY A 101 -2.87 -32.71 4.35
CA GLY A 101 -1.48 -33.08 4.56
C GLY A 101 -0.55 -32.78 3.39
N ASN A 102 -1.02 -32.14 2.32
CA ASN A 102 -0.15 -31.74 1.21
C ASN A 102 0.69 -30.54 1.59
N VAL A 103 1.93 -30.52 1.17
CA VAL A 103 2.81 -29.35 1.37
C VAL A 103 2.26 -28.15 0.61
N ILE A 104 2.05 -27.04 1.34
CA ILE A 104 1.66 -25.75 0.73
C ILE A 104 2.94 -25.08 0.25
N ASP A 105 3.03 -24.85 -1.05
CA ASP A 105 4.09 -24.05 -1.64
C ASP A 105 3.67 -22.57 -1.63
N THR A 106 4.39 -21.75 -0.89
CA THR A 106 4.15 -20.31 -0.84
C THR A 106 5.29 -19.58 -1.52
N PRO A 107 5.03 -18.43 -2.17
CA PRO A 107 6.09 -17.60 -2.71
C PRO A 107 7.16 -17.33 -1.64
N PHE A 108 8.43 -17.58 -1.98
CA PHE A 108 9.59 -17.37 -1.10
C PHE A 108 9.61 -18.20 0.20
N ASN A 109 8.86 -19.32 0.29
CA ASN A 109 8.76 -20.12 1.50
C ASN A 109 8.34 -19.29 2.75
N THR A 110 7.46 -18.34 2.55
CA THR A 110 7.03 -17.36 3.57
C THR A 110 5.85 -17.88 4.37
N ASP A 111 5.93 -17.76 5.70
CA ASP A 111 4.82 -17.94 6.63
C ASP A 111 3.89 -16.71 6.58
N PRO A 112 2.67 -16.82 6.02
CA PRO A 112 1.78 -15.69 5.87
C PRO A 112 1.33 -15.10 7.20
N GLU A 113 1.00 -15.95 8.18
CA GLU A 113 0.48 -15.50 9.48
C GLU A 113 1.52 -14.67 10.23
N THR A 114 2.74 -15.21 10.37
CA THR A 114 3.82 -14.52 11.09
C THR A 114 4.25 -13.25 10.36
N SER A 115 4.27 -13.28 9.02
CA SER A 115 4.60 -12.10 8.22
C SER A 115 3.55 -10.99 8.35
N LEU A 116 2.25 -11.33 8.36
CA LEU A 116 1.16 -10.38 8.60
C LEU A 116 1.21 -9.78 10.00
N LYS A 117 1.46 -10.59 11.05
CA LYS A 117 1.66 -10.10 12.42
C LYS A 117 2.83 -9.11 12.52
N ARG A 118 3.92 -9.35 11.78
CA ARG A 118 5.08 -8.44 11.72
C ARG A 118 4.69 -7.10 11.10
N ILE A 119 3.90 -7.10 10.01
CA ILE A 119 3.41 -5.87 9.38
C ILE A 119 2.45 -5.12 10.31
N GLU A 120 1.57 -5.85 10.99
CA GLU A 120 0.65 -5.27 11.98
C GLU A 120 1.42 -4.60 13.13
N ALA A 121 2.41 -5.28 13.70
CA ALA A 121 3.27 -4.71 14.74
C ALA A 121 4.01 -3.45 14.25
N ALA A 122 4.50 -3.46 13.00
CA ALA A 122 5.11 -2.28 12.38
C ALA A 122 4.12 -1.12 12.25
N SER A 123 2.85 -1.39 11.90
CA SER A 123 1.84 -0.32 11.78
C SER A 123 1.65 0.43 13.09
N PHE A 124 1.62 -0.27 14.24
CA PHE A 124 1.55 0.38 15.55
C PHE A 124 2.83 1.14 15.92
N ALA A 125 4.01 0.57 15.60
CA ALA A 125 5.27 1.27 15.86
C ALA A 125 5.38 2.59 15.08
N LEU A 126 4.84 2.61 13.85
CA LEU A 126 4.86 3.76 12.96
C LEU A 126 3.85 4.87 13.36
N GLU A 127 2.90 4.62 14.25
CA GLU A 127 2.00 5.67 14.78
C GLU A 127 2.75 6.82 15.48
N LYS A 128 3.98 6.57 15.92
CA LYS A 128 4.85 7.57 16.55
C LYS A 128 5.62 8.45 15.55
N ILE A 129 5.55 8.12 14.26
CA ILE A 129 6.28 8.87 13.23
C ILE A 129 5.56 10.17 12.94
N LYS A 130 6.37 11.24 12.85
CA LYS A 130 5.91 12.56 12.45
C LYS A 130 6.69 12.99 11.22
N GLY A 131 6.11 12.73 10.04
CA GLY A 131 6.72 13.13 8.78
C GLY A 131 7.50 12.02 8.05
N GLY A 132 8.18 12.37 6.98
CA GLY A 132 8.88 11.43 6.11
C GLY A 132 7.96 10.58 5.25
N THR A 133 8.40 9.36 4.95
CA THR A 133 7.67 8.45 4.04
C THR A 133 7.61 7.03 4.59
N VAL A 134 6.45 6.43 4.52
CA VAL A 134 6.25 4.98 4.71
C VAL A 134 6.05 4.33 3.34
N ILE A 135 6.78 3.26 3.07
CA ILE A 135 6.69 2.49 1.82
C ILE A 135 6.24 1.07 2.15
N ILE A 136 5.20 0.59 1.47
CA ILE A 136 4.77 -0.80 1.47
C ILE A 136 5.16 -1.41 0.12
N ASP A 137 6.16 -2.28 0.09
CA ASP A 137 6.70 -2.90 -1.12
C ASP A 137 6.78 -4.44 -0.97
N SER A 138 5.72 -5.17 -1.38
CA SER A 138 4.54 -4.79 -2.14
C SER A 138 3.23 -5.18 -1.46
N ALA A 139 2.17 -4.42 -1.68
CA ALA A 139 0.82 -4.76 -1.26
C ALA A 139 0.29 -6.06 -1.90
N SER A 140 0.85 -6.46 -3.05
CA SER A 140 0.47 -7.70 -3.73
C SER A 140 0.79 -8.95 -2.92
N ASP A 141 1.91 -8.95 -2.19
CA ASP A 141 2.27 -10.08 -1.34
C ASP A 141 1.42 -10.09 -0.08
N ILE A 142 1.18 -8.93 0.53
CA ILE A 142 0.28 -8.80 1.69
C ILE A 142 -1.11 -9.32 1.35
N TRP A 143 -1.64 -8.93 0.18
CA TRP A 143 -2.92 -9.44 -0.33
C TRP A 143 -2.91 -10.97 -0.51
N SER A 144 -1.83 -11.50 -1.08
CA SER A 144 -1.66 -12.94 -1.26
C SER A 144 -1.57 -13.68 0.08
N TRP A 145 -0.86 -13.13 1.06
CA TRP A 145 -0.75 -13.72 2.40
C TRP A 145 -2.08 -13.70 3.15
N LEU A 146 -2.83 -12.61 3.09
CA LEU A 146 -4.19 -12.56 3.65
C LEU A 146 -5.10 -13.62 2.99
N SER A 147 -5.02 -13.76 1.67
CA SER A 147 -5.81 -14.75 0.93
C SER A 147 -5.42 -16.19 1.31
N LEU A 148 -4.13 -16.47 1.49
CA LEU A 148 -3.65 -17.78 1.93
C LEU A 148 -4.03 -18.06 3.38
N TYR A 149 -3.76 -17.13 4.29
CA TYR A 149 -4.01 -17.30 5.71
C TYR A 149 -5.51 -17.44 6.01
N LEU A 150 -6.31 -16.46 5.65
CA LEU A 150 -7.76 -16.47 5.90
C LEU A 150 -8.48 -17.52 5.03
N GLY A 151 -8.01 -17.76 3.80
CA GLY A 151 -8.53 -18.81 2.96
C GLY A 151 -8.26 -20.24 3.49
N ASN A 152 -7.18 -20.43 4.27
CA ASN A 152 -6.90 -21.73 4.90
C ASN A 152 -7.67 -21.96 6.20
N VAL A 153 -7.91 -20.89 7.00
CA VAL A 153 -8.69 -20.99 8.25
C VAL A 153 -10.20 -20.82 8.02
N GLY A 154 -10.60 -20.21 6.91
CA GLY A 154 -11.99 -19.94 6.55
C GLY A 154 -12.75 -21.15 6.02
N GLU A 155 -14.06 -21.01 5.91
CA GLU A 155 -14.91 -22.01 5.30
C GLU A 155 -14.72 -22.05 3.78
N ARG A 156 -14.57 -23.27 3.23
CA ARG A 156 -14.52 -23.52 1.80
C ARG A 156 -15.81 -24.18 1.33
N SER A 157 -16.16 -23.92 0.08
CA SER A 157 -17.22 -24.63 -0.63
C SER A 157 -16.62 -25.49 -1.72
N VAL A 158 -17.31 -26.57 -2.05
CA VAL A 158 -16.93 -27.43 -3.18
C VAL A 158 -17.85 -27.11 -4.36
N SER A 159 -17.26 -26.87 -5.52
CA SER A 159 -18.01 -26.65 -6.75
C SER A 159 -18.74 -27.92 -7.14
N LYS A 160 -20.07 -27.83 -7.30
CA LYS A 160 -20.88 -28.97 -7.78
C LYS A 160 -20.53 -29.38 -9.21
N LYS A 161 -19.92 -28.49 -10.01
CA LYS A 161 -19.56 -28.76 -11.42
C LYS A 161 -18.18 -29.37 -11.57
N THR A 162 -17.19 -28.87 -10.80
CA THR A 162 -15.77 -29.28 -10.96
C THR A 162 -15.25 -30.14 -9.83
N GLY A 163 -15.96 -30.23 -8.71
CA GLY A 163 -15.46 -30.89 -7.49
C GLY A 163 -14.33 -30.14 -6.77
N GLU A 164 -13.93 -28.97 -7.27
CA GLU A 164 -12.85 -28.18 -6.70
C GLU A 164 -13.31 -27.33 -5.50
N GLU A 165 -12.44 -27.21 -4.52
CA GLU A 165 -12.65 -26.32 -3.38
C GLU A 165 -12.40 -24.86 -3.79
N TYR A 166 -13.29 -23.96 -3.37
CA TYR A 166 -13.13 -22.52 -3.58
C TYR A 166 -13.47 -21.74 -2.31
N ILE A 167 -12.90 -20.53 -2.22
CA ILE A 167 -13.16 -19.59 -1.12
C ILE A 167 -14.55 -19.00 -1.32
N LYS A 168 -15.43 -19.11 -0.30
CA LYS A 168 -16.77 -18.52 -0.35
C LYS A 168 -16.70 -16.98 -0.48
N GLY A 169 -17.74 -16.38 -1.06
CA GLY A 169 -17.84 -14.92 -1.17
C GLY A 169 -17.77 -14.19 0.17
N THR A 170 -18.33 -14.78 1.23
CA THR A 170 -18.25 -14.28 2.61
C THR A 170 -16.81 -14.25 3.14
N GLU A 171 -15.99 -15.22 2.80
CA GLU A 171 -14.57 -15.26 3.19
C GLU A 171 -13.75 -14.23 2.41
N TRP A 172 -14.07 -14.01 1.14
CA TRP A 172 -13.49 -12.90 0.38
C TRP A 172 -13.80 -11.53 0.98
N ALA A 173 -15.01 -11.35 1.54
CA ALA A 173 -15.35 -10.12 2.26
C ALA A 173 -14.46 -9.91 3.49
N LYS A 174 -14.18 -10.97 4.26
CA LYS A 174 -13.24 -10.90 5.41
C LYS A 174 -11.81 -10.56 4.98
N ILE A 175 -11.34 -11.14 3.88
CA ILE A 175 -10.01 -10.87 3.33
C ILE A 175 -9.89 -9.40 2.91
N ASN A 176 -10.90 -8.89 2.19
CA ASN A 176 -10.96 -7.48 1.78
C ASN A 176 -10.99 -6.55 2.99
N GLU A 177 -11.78 -6.87 4.01
CA GLU A 177 -11.89 -6.09 5.23
C GLU A 177 -10.57 -6.06 6.01
N ALA A 178 -9.90 -7.19 6.18
CA ALA A 178 -8.59 -7.27 6.84
C ALA A 178 -7.55 -6.42 6.10
N PHE A 179 -7.53 -6.47 4.77
CA PHE A 179 -6.66 -5.63 3.94
C PHE A 179 -6.98 -4.14 4.12
N ARG A 180 -8.27 -3.79 4.10
CA ARG A 180 -8.75 -2.41 4.30
C ARG A 180 -8.33 -1.84 5.65
N ILE A 181 -8.52 -2.60 6.72
CA ILE A 181 -8.12 -2.21 8.08
C ILE A 181 -6.61 -1.94 8.13
N LEU A 182 -5.81 -2.84 7.57
CA LEU A 182 -4.36 -2.69 7.56
C LEU A 182 -3.91 -1.44 6.80
N VAL A 183 -4.42 -1.24 5.57
CA VAL A 183 -4.06 -0.08 4.74
C VAL A 183 -4.51 1.22 5.38
N ASN A 184 -5.71 1.26 5.99
CA ASN A 184 -6.21 2.46 6.67
C ASN A 184 -5.34 2.89 7.84
N ARG A 185 -4.73 1.96 8.59
CA ARG A 185 -3.77 2.32 9.65
C ARG A 185 -2.57 3.08 9.09
N PHE A 186 -2.00 2.64 7.97
CA PHE A 186 -0.91 3.36 7.32
C PHE A 186 -1.39 4.68 6.70
N ASN A 187 -2.61 4.71 6.19
CA ASN A 187 -3.18 5.90 5.57
C ASN A 187 -3.43 7.04 6.56
N SER A 188 -3.72 6.71 7.83
CA SER A 188 -3.92 7.69 8.91
C SER A 188 -2.62 8.29 9.45
N LEU A 189 -1.45 7.78 9.03
CA LEU A 189 -0.17 8.32 9.49
C LEU A 189 0.10 9.71 8.90
N PRO A 190 0.63 10.66 9.69
CA PRO A 190 0.94 12.02 9.22
C PRO A 190 2.26 12.04 8.43
N CYS A 191 2.35 11.29 7.35
CA CYS A 191 3.52 11.13 6.50
C CYS A 191 3.12 10.80 5.07
N HIS A 192 4.04 10.85 4.12
CA HIS A 192 3.79 10.28 2.80
C HIS A 192 3.63 8.75 2.91
N LEU A 193 2.69 8.19 2.16
CA LEU A 193 2.53 6.75 2.01
C LEU A 193 2.69 6.36 0.55
N VAL A 194 3.62 5.46 0.26
CA VAL A 194 3.79 4.88 -1.07
C VAL A 194 3.53 3.38 -1.00
N ILE A 195 2.52 2.95 -1.71
CA ILE A 195 2.16 1.53 -1.84
C ILE A 195 2.61 1.07 -3.22
N THR A 196 3.41 0.01 -3.31
CA THR A 196 3.69 -0.62 -4.58
C THR A 196 2.82 -1.87 -4.77
N ALA A 197 2.47 -2.18 -6.01
CA ALA A 197 1.76 -3.40 -6.37
C ALA A 197 2.24 -3.94 -7.72
N ARG A 198 2.12 -5.25 -7.92
CA ARG A 198 2.22 -5.85 -9.25
C ARG A 198 0.97 -5.52 -10.04
N GLU A 199 1.03 -5.58 -11.35
CA GLU A 199 -0.15 -5.47 -12.19
C GLU A 199 -0.80 -6.83 -12.44
N LYS A 200 -2.08 -6.82 -12.72
CA LYS A 200 -2.86 -7.90 -13.31
C LYS A 200 -3.75 -7.31 -14.41
N GLU A 201 -4.28 -8.14 -15.26
CA GLU A 201 -5.29 -7.78 -16.25
C GLU A 201 -6.67 -8.18 -15.73
N ASP A 202 -7.68 -7.35 -15.98
CA ASP A 202 -9.07 -7.72 -15.82
C ASP A 202 -9.58 -8.51 -17.04
N LEU A 203 -10.86 -8.88 -17.04
CA LEU A 203 -11.48 -9.62 -18.15
C LEU A 203 -11.55 -8.84 -19.47
N GLU A 204 -11.43 -7.52 -19.40
CA GLU A 204 -11.45 -6.59 -20.54
C GLU A 204 -10.03 -6.25 -21.02
N GLY A 205 -8.99 -6.78 -20.36
CA GLY A 205 -7.58 -6.52 -20.66
C GLY A 205 -7.04 -5.22 -20.05
N ASN A 206 -7.80 -4.55 -19.17
CA ASN A 206 -7.31 -3.35 -18.50
C ASN A 206 -6.27 -3.71 -17.45
N LYS A 207 -5.19 -2.92 -17.40
CA LYS A 207 -4.15 -3.06 -16.37
C LYS A 207 -4.63 -2.48 -15.06
N MET A 208 -4.59 -3.29 -14.01
CA MET A 208 -4.99 -2.89 -12.68
C MET A 208 -4.02 -3.43 -11.61
N PRO A 209 -3.98 -2.85 -10.40
CA PRO A 209 -3.13 -3.36 -9.33
C PRO A 209 -3.55 -4.75 -8.88
N LYS A 210 -2.59 -5.65 -8.67
CA LYS A 210 -2.82 -6.98 -8.08
C LYS A 210 -2.90 -6.85 -6.55
N ALA A 211 -4.03 -6.34 -6.07
CA ALA A 211 -4.36 -6.19 -4.66
C ALA A 211 -5.89 -6.25 -4.48
N SER A 212 -6.43 -5.86 -3.31
CA SER A 212 -7.86 -5.63 -3.14
C SER A 212 -8.38 -4.63 -4.17
N LYS A 213 -9.61 -4.81 -4.61
CA LYS A 213 -10.28 -3.88 -5.55
C LYS A 213 -10.32 -2.45 -5.01
N ASP A 214 -10.36 -2.32 -3.68
CA ASP A 214 -10.53 -1.03 -3.02
C ASP A 214 -9.21 -0.28 -2.79
N VAL A 215 -8.04 -0.87 -3.14
CA VAL A 215 -6.73 -0.25 -2.85
C VAL A 215 -6.60 1.16 -3.44
N GLU A 216 -7.19 1.41 -4.61
CA GLU A 216 -7.15 2.72 -5.26
C GLU A 216 -8.01 3.78 -4.54
N TYR A 217 -9.01 3.37 -3.74
CA TYR A 217 -9.83 4.31 -2.96
C TYR A 217 -9.07 4.91 -1.77
N PHE A 218 -8.04 4.22 -1.28
CA PHE A 218 -7.24 4.65 -0.12
C PHE A 218 -6.14 5.65 -0.46
N VAL A 219 -5.86 5.88 -1.74
CA VAL A 219 -4.76 6.73 -2.18
C VAL A 219 -5.26 7.98 -2.91
N ASP A 220 -4.45 9.02 -2.90
CA ASP A 220 -4.73 10.24 -3.62
C ASP A 220 -4.43 10.09 -5.11
N ILE A 221 -3.36 9.36 -5.42
CA ILE A 221 -2.89 9.16 -6.79
C ILE A 221 -2.58 7.68 -7.03
N SER A 222 -3.12 7.12 -8.12
CA SER A 222 -2.78 5.79 -8.63
C SER A 222 -2.04 5.92 -9.96
N ILE A 223 -0.85 5.31 -10.05
CA ILE A 223 0.07 5.47 -11.17
C ILE A 223 0.44 4.09 -11.73
N HIS A 224 0.15 3.88 -12.99
CA HIS A 224 0.63 2.72 -13.74
C HIS A 224 2.02 2.97 -14.29
N MET A 225 2.95 2.05 -14.04
CA MET A 225 4.35 2.17 -14.44
C MET A 225 4.76 1.07 -15.40
N GLU A 226 5.37 1.45 -16.50
CA GLU A 226 5.83 0.54 -17.55
C GLU A 226 7.29 0.81 -17.93
N LYS A 227 8.00 -0.26 -18.30
CA LYS A 227 9.33 -0.19 -18.92
C LYS A 227 9.14 -0.26 -20.44
N MET A 228 9.52 0.78 -21.16
CA MET A 228 9.34 0.87 -22.60
C MET A 228 10.68 0.95 -23.34
N PRO A 229 10.81 0.25 -24.47
CA PRO A 229 11.99 0.41 -25.32
C PRO A 229 11.99 1.80 -25.95
N ARG A 230 13.15 2.44 -26.00
CA ARG A 230 13.41 3.70 -26.68
C ARG A 230 14.57 3.52 -27.66
N PRO A 231 14.41 3.79 -28.96
CA PRO A 231 15.51 3.74 -29.89
C PRO A 231 16.67 4.67 -29.47
N ILE A 232 17.91 4.23 -29.62
CA ILE A 232 19.08 5.07 -29.38
C ILE A 232 19.35 5.88 -30.65
N PRO A 233 19.32 7.23 -30.59
CA PRO A 233 19.61 8.06 -31.74
C PRO A 233 20.96 7.72 -32.38
N GLY A 234 20.99 7.55 -33.72
CA GLY A 234 22.20 7.22 -34.43
C GLY A 234 22.71 5.79 -34.33
N GLN A 235 21.99 4.89 -33.64
CA GLN A 235 22.35 3.46 -33.52
C GLN A 235 21.18 2.59 -33.98
N GLU A 236 21.13 2.30 -35.27
CA GLU A 236 20.06 1.50 -35.87
C GLU A 236 19.96 0.12 -35.21
N GLY A 237 18.75 -0.30 -34.83
CA GLY A 237 18.46 -1.58 -34.18
C GLY A 237 18.81 -1.65 -32.69
N LYS A 238 19.41 -0.60 -32.09
CA LYS A 238 19.69 -0.58 -30.64
C LYS A 238 18.64 0.21 -29.87
N PHE A 239 18.29 -0.31 -28.71
CA PHE A 239 17.28 0.27 -27.81
C PHE A 239 17.86 0.49 -26.42
N THR A 240 17.49 1.58 -25.79
CA THR A 240 17.54 1.77 -24.34
C THR A 240 16.14 1.59 -23.77
N HIS A 241 15.95 1.77 -22.47
CA HIS A 241 14.66 1.69 -21.84
C HIS A 241 14.37 2.97 -21.07
N ILE A 242 13.13 3.46 -21.20
CA ILE A 242 12.56 4.51 -20.37
C ILE A 242 11.46 3.91 -19.49
N ARG A 243 11.21 4.54 -18.34
CA ARG A 243 10.11 4.19 -17.47
C ARG A 243 9.00 5.20 -17.65
N ARG A 244 7.89 4.76 -18.20
CA ARG A 244 6.68 5.57 -18.37
C ARG A 244 5.79 5.39 -17.18
N ALA A 245 5.32 6.49 -16.59
CA ALA A 245 4.36 6.54 -15.51
C ALA A 245 3.10 7.25 -16.02
N THR A 246 1.96 6.56 -15.97
CA THR A 246 0.66 7.09 -16.39
C THR A 246 -0.23 7.22 -15.16
N ILE A 247 -0.69 8.43 -14.87
CA ILE A 247 -1.63 8.69 -13.75
C ILE A 247 -3.01 8.18 -14.16
N LYS A 248 -3.46 7.10 -13.50
CA LYS A 248 -4.76 6.46 -13.79
C LYS A 248 -5.90 7.03 -12.96
N LYS A 249 -5.59 7.45 -11.74
CA LYS A 249 -6.52 8.12 -10.83
C LYS A 249 -5.79 9.21 -10.09
N CYS A 250 -6.42 10.36 -9.97
CA CYS A 250 -5.96 11.45 -9.14
C CYS A 250 -7.17 12.13 -8.50
N ARG A 251 -7.11 12.39 -7.18
CA ARG A 251 -8.11 13.23 -6.51
C ARG A 251 -8.11 14.66 -7.04
N TYR A 252 -6.98 15.08 -7.58
CA TYR A 252 -6.78 16.38 -8.22
C TYR A 252 -7.08 16.24 -9.72
N GLN A 253 -8.28 16.57 -10.15
CA GLN A 253 -8.89 16.22 -11.44
C GLN A 253 -8.08 16.52 -12.70
N SER A 254 -7.20 17.53 -12.65
CA SER A 254 -6.40 17.98 -13.79
C SER A 254 -5.30 17.00 -14.24
N MET A 255 -5.07 15.90 -13.51
CA MET A 255 -3.91 15.03 -13.72
C MET A 255 -4.23 13.64 -14.28
N ASN A 256 -5.49 13.29 -14.45
CA ASN A 256 -5.86 11.98 -15.00
C ASN A 256 -5.32 11.80 -16.43
N ASN A 257 -4.74 10.63 -16.70
CA ASN A 257 -4.07 10.25 -17.95
C ASN A 257 -2.79 11.05 -18.30
N LEU A 258 -2.25 11.84 -17.37
CA LEU A 258 -0.96 12.47 -17.54
C LEU A 258 0.15 11.40 -17.59
N GLU A 259 1.05 11.53 -18.56
CA GLU A 259 2.22 10.68 -18.70
C GLU A 259 3.50 11.42 -18.28
N LEU A 260 4.31 10.74 -17.47
CA LEU A 260 5.61 11.20 -17.01
C LEU A 260 6.66 10.13 -17.32
N THR A 261 7.89 10.56 -17.61
CA THR A 261 9.01 9.63 -17.83
C THR A 261 9.99 9.68 -16.67
N ASP A 262 10.50 8.48 -16.29
CA ASP A 262 11.46 8.32 -15.19
C ASP A 262 11.02 9.09 -13.93
N LEU A 263 9.82 8.72 -13.45
CA LEU A 263 9.14 9.39 -12.35
C LEU A 263 9.97 9.36 -11.05
N THR A 264 10.07 10.52 -10.41
CA THR A 264 10.57 10.72 -9.05
C THR A 264 9.57 11.57 -8.26
N PHE A 265 9.75 11.64 -6.93
CA PHE A 265 8.93 12.51 -6.09
C PHE A 265 8.98 13.98 -6.55
N ASP A 266 10.17 14.52 -6.86
CA ASP A 266 10.31 15.91 -7.28
C ASP A 266 9.57 16.17 -8.60
N LYS A 267 9.71 15.29 -9.59
CA LYS A 267 8.96 15.40 -10.85
C LYS A 267 7.44 15.37 -10.63
N LEU A 268 6.96 14.50 -9.72
CA LEU A 268 5.54 14.45 -9.39
C LEU A 268 5.08 15.74 -8.72
N LYS A 269 5.84 16.20 -7.73
CA LYS A 269 5.60 17.45 -7.02
C LYS A 269 5.58 18.65 -7.95
N ASP A 270 6.62 18.80 -8.78
CA ASP A 270 6.73 19.92 -9.72
C ASP A 270 5.55 19.94 -10.69
N LYS A 271 5.16 18.77 -11.18
CA LYS A 271 4.04 18.66 -12.12
C LYS A 271 2.69 18.95 -11.46
N ILE A 272 2.46 18.50 -10.24
CA ILE A 272 1.25 18.83 -9.48
C ILE A 272 1.20 20.34 -9.21
N THR A 273 2.29 20.92 -8.74
CA THR A 273 2.37 22.36 -8.42
C THR A 273 2.25 23.24 -9.68
N GLU A 274 2.77 22.79 -10.82
CA GLU A 274 2.60 23.48 -12.12
C GLU A 274 1.12 23.54 -12.52
N LEU A 275 0.39 22.45 -12.36
CA LEU A 275 -1.03 22.34 -12.75
C LEU A 275 -1.97 23.01 -11.75
N ASP A 276 -1.64 22.94 -10.47
CA ASP A 276 -2.41 23.55 -9.40
C ASP A 276 -1.47 24.01 -8.25
N PRO A 277 -1.06 25.28 -8.24
CA PRO A 277 -0.18 25.83 -7.21
C PRO A 277 -0.77 25.75 -5.79
N THR A 278 -2.10 25.67 -5.62
CA THR A 278 -2.75 25.59 -4.31
C THR A 278 -2.46 24.26 -3.61
N LEU A 279 -2.11 23.22 -4.37
CA LEU A 279 -1.76 21.91 -3.87
C LEU A 279 -0.32 21.80 -3.32
N ALA A 280 0.45 22.88 -3.34
CA ALA A 280 1.82 22.85 -2.80
C ALA A 280 1.88 22.46 -1.30
N SER A 281 0.80 22.66 -0.56
CA SER A 281 0.68 22.31 0.86
C SER A 281 0.70 20.78 1.10
N ILE A 282 0.15 19.96 0.19
CA ILE A 282 0.08 18.49 0.33
C ILE A 282 1.47 17.82 0.41
N PHE A 283 2.50 18.51 -0.06
CA PHE A 283 3.89 18.03 0.00
C PHE A 283 4.61 18.42 1.28
N LYS A 284 4.00 19.30 2.09
CA LYS A 284 4.58 19.76 3.35
C LYS A 284 4.19 18.79 4.46
N VAL A 285 5.06 17.85 4.77
CA VAL A 285 4.95 17.05 5.98
C VAL A 285 5.78 17.70 7.06
N LYS A 286 5.18 18.03 8.22
CA LYS A 286 5.91 18.57 9.36
C LYS A 286 6.88 17.49 9.87
N ILE A 287 8.18 17.70 9.66
CA ILE A 287 9.21 16.87 10.30
C ILE A 287 9.34 17.36 11.73
N SER A 288 8.94 16.57 12.71
CA SER A 288 9.21 16.89 14.11
C SER A 288 10.70 16.75 14.38
N THR A 289 11.35 17.82 14.78
CA THR A 289 12.78 17.84 15.16
C THR A 289 13.03 17.31 16.58
N GLU A 290 11.99 16.87 17.30
CA GLU A 290 12.20 16.25 18.59
C GLU A 290 12.79 14.85 18.41
N PRO A 291 13.96 14.56 19.02
CA PRO A 291 14.53 13.22 18.98
C PRO A 291 13.57 12.26 19.67
N SER A 292 13.15 11.22 18.97
CA SER A 292 12.43 10.10 19.58
C SER A 292 13.36 9.45 20.60
N VAL A 293 13.15 9.72 21.86
CA VAL A 293 13.82 8.99 22.95
C VAL A 293 13.24 7.60 22.96
N LEU A 294 13.86 6.72 22.19
CA LEU A 294 13.71 5.27 22.33
C LEU A 294 14.62 4.85 23.49
N THR A 295 14.08 4.84 24.69
CA THR A 295 14.65 4.09 25.82
C THR A 295 14.12 2.65 25.82
#